data_dc990e59571e5267dd129eddf667d010
#
_entry.id   dc990e59571e5267dd129eddf667d010
#
_cell.length_a   1.000
_cell.length_b   1.000
_cell.length_c   1.000
_cell.angle_alpha   90.00
_cell.angle_beta   90.00
_cell.angle_gamma   90.00
#
_symmetry.space_group_name_H-M   'P 1'
#
loop_
_entity.id
_entity.type
_entity.pdbx_description
1 polymer ?
#
loop_
_entity_poly.entity_id
_entity_poly.type
_entity_poly.pdbx_seq_one_letter_code
_entity_poly.pdbx_strand_id
1 'polypeptide(L)'
;MVTLIACGDPSVESDSPSETPCPVRSAVADGSPLIATTVAPITSIAANIAAGTDTRIIGVVPEGTNSHTYEPPPSVAATLEEADIVFINGLGLEDPTRELADSNLREGSVVCELGTAILPEDEWIYDFSFPKDGGKPNPHVWTNPPMAGEFAALIRDSLSAADPDDADVYAANYESFIAKVDALDAAMTQATATLEPAQRSLLTYHDAYAYFAKHYGWTVIGAIQPSSFEEPTPREVADLIEQVESSGVRAIFGSEVFPSTVLEQIGDETGVRYVDVLRDDDLVGAPGDPEHSWLGLMRFDYVTMIEALGGDASALKALDVSDVGPDTAEYPQ
;
A
#
# COMPACT_ATOMS: atom_id res chain seq x y z
N MET A 1 -1.92 -26.39 -68.61
CA MET A 1 -1.00 -26.13 -67.53
C MET A 1 -1.45 -24.81 -66.90
N VAL A 2 -2.27 -24.91 -65.86
CA VAL A 2 -2.86 -23.74 -65.17
C VAL A 2 -2.17 -23.62 -63.83
N THR A 3 -1.45 -22.54 -63.64
CA THR A 3 -0.74 -22.23 -62.39
C THR A 3 -1.68 -21.51 -61.43
N LEU A 4 -2.05 -22.16 -60.33
CA LEU A 4 -2.77 -21.55 -59.22
C LEU A 4 -1.78 -20.75 -58.38
N ILE A 5 -1.98 -19.45 -58.27
CA ILE A 5 -1.30 -18.55 -57.34
C ILE A 5 -2.15 -18.57 -56.05
N ALA A 6 -1.59 -19.10 -54.95
CA ALA A 6 -2.16 -19.00 -53.62
C ALA A 6 -1.84 -17.61 -53.08
N CYS A 7 -2.90 -16.83 -52.79
CA CYS A 7 -2.80 -15.62 -51.95
C CYS A 7 -2.70 -16.06 -50.51
N GLY A 8 -1.56 -15.82 -49.89
CA GLY A 8 -1.43 -15.90 -48.43
C GLY A 8 -2.02 -14.64 -47.81
N ASP A 9 -2.98 -14.82 -46.90
CA ASP A 9 -3.45 -13.75 -46.02
C ASP A 9 -2.33 -13.33 -45.06
N PRO A 10 -2.05 -12.05 -44.92
CA PRO A 10 -1.21 -11.57 -43.83
C PRO A 10 -2.02 -11.65 -42.54
N SER A 11 -1.64 -12.55 -41.65
CA SER A 11 -2.07 -12.52 -40.24
C SER A 11 -1.65 -11.15 -39.68
N VAL A 12 -2.63 -10.30 -39.42
CA VAL A 12 -2.47 -9.10 -38.59
C VAL A 12 -2.28 -9.60 -37.18
N GLU A 13 -1.03 -9.70 -36.74
CA GLU A 13 -0.73 -9.73 -35.31
C GLU A 13 -1.22 -8.39 -34.76
N SER A 14 -2.24 -8.43 -33.91
CA SER A 14 -2.64 -7.31 -33.11
C SER A 14 -1.57 -7.13 -32.02
N ASP A 15 -0.53 -6.34 -32.31
CA ASP A 15 0.26 -5.71 -31.26
C ASP A 15 -0.67 -4.76 -30.51
N SER A 16 -1.35 -5.25 -29.49
CA SER A 16 -1.79 -4.40 -28.40
C SER A 16 -0.49 -3.97 -27.70
N PRO A 17 -0.20 -2.68 -27.58
CA PRO A 17 0.92 -2.24 -26.78
C PRO A 17 0.69 -2.78 -25.38
N SER A 18 1.61 -3.57 -24.85
CA SER A 18 1.65 -3.92 -23.44
C SER A 18 1.83 -2.58 -22.70
N GLU A 19 0.77 -2.08 -22.10
CA GLU A 19 0.83 -0.86 -21.32
C GLU A 19 1.83 -1.08 -20.20
N THR A 20 2.87 -0.27 -20.13
CA THR A 20 3.83 -0.30 -19.03
C THR A 20 3.09 0.13 -17.77
N PRO A 21 3.12 -0.63 -16.65
CA PRO A 21 2.34 -0.30 -15.44
C PRO A 21 2.68 1.08 -14.86
N CYS A 22 3.90 1.58 -15.12
CA CYS A 22 4.33 2.92 -14.71
C CYS A 22 4.97 3.63 -15.90
N PRO A 23 4.17 4.25 -16.80
CA PRO A 23 4.68 5.00 -17.95
C PRO A 23 5.32 6.31 -17.48
N VAL A 24 6.35 6.75 -18.20
CA VAL A 24 7.07 7.97 -17.88
C VAL A 24 6.40 9.18 -18.56
N ARG A 25 6.04 10.19 -17.76
CA ARG A 25 5.59 11.47 -18.27
C ARG A 25 6.77 12.31 -18.74
N SER A 26 6.62 12.98 -19.87
CA SER A 26 7.57 14.01 -20.32
C SER A 26 7.50 15.24 -19.40
N ALA A 27 8.56 16.06 -19.43
CA ALA A 27 8.65 17.29 -18.66
C ALA A 27 7.39 18.17 -18.80
N VAL A 28 6.93 18.71 -17.68
CA VAL A 28 5.81 19.65 -17.63
C VAL A 28 6.27 20.99 -18.22
N ALA A 29 5.49 21.54 -19.13
CA ALA A 29 5.93 22.70 -19.90
C ALA A 29 6.00 24.01 -19.11
N ASP A 30 5.11 24.18 -18.14
CA ASP A 30 4.96 25.40 -17.34
C ASP A 30 4.67 25.06 -15.88
N GLY A 31 5.68 25.18 -15.00
CA GLY A 31 5.52 25.05 -13.57
C GLY A 31 5.84 23.66 -13.02
N SER A 32 5.58 23.47 -11.74
CA SER A 32 5.81 22.23 -11.02
C SER A 32 4.67 21.23 -11.24
N PRO A 33 4.95 19.92 -11.26
CA PRO A 33 3.91 18.91 -11.50
C PRO A 33 2.84 18.90 -10.41
N LEU A 34 1.59 18.61 -10.81
CA LEU A 34 0.52 18.22 -9.92
C LEU A 34 0.39 16.70 -9.91
N ILE A 35 0.52 16.13 -8.74
CA ILE A 35 0.46 14.69 -8.49
C ILE A 35 -0.85 14.36 -7.76
N ALA A 36 -1.62 13.40 -8.25
CA ALA A 36 -2.67 12.77 -7.49
C ALA A 36 -2.17 11.41 -6.97
N THR A 37 -2.55 11.05 -5.76
CA THR A 37 -2.22 9.77 -5.11
C THR A 37 -3.47 9.15 -4.52
N THR A 38 -3.50 7.84 -4.33
CA THR A 38 -4.67 7.16 -3.74
C THR A 38 -4.60 7.14 -2.21
N VAL A 39 -4.13 6.05 -1.62
CA VAL A 39 -4.10 5.87 -0.17
C VAL A 39 -3.02 6.71 0.51
N ALA A 40 -3.27 7.11 1.75
CA ALA A 40 -2.40 8.00 2.53
C ALA A 40 -0.93 7.52 2.63
N PRO A 41 -0.61 6.21 2.74
CA PRO A 41 0.77 5.72 2.69
C PRO A 41 1.51 6.12 1.40
N ILE A 42 0.86 6.03 0.23
CA ILE A 42 1.46 6.44 -1.05
C ILE A 42 1.63 7.96 -1.11
N THR A 43 0.63 8.71 -0.61
CA THR A 43 0.70 10.17 -0.49
C THR A 43 1.93 10.59 0.32
N SER A 44 2.15 9.97 1.47
CA SER A 44 3.30 10.28 2.35
C SER A 44 4.64 9.91 1.71
N ILE A 45 4.75 8.76 1.04
CA ILE A 45 5.99 8.39 0.32
C ILE A 45 6.28 9.44 -0.76
N ALA A 46 5.27 9.84 -1.55
CA ALA A 46 5.43 10.85 -2.58
C ALA A 46 5.84 12.22 -1.98
N ALA A 47 5.24 12.62 -0.86
CA ALA A 47 5.58 13.85 -0.14
C ALA A 47 7.03 13.86 0.33
N ASN A 48 7.55 12.73 0.83
CA ASN A 48 8.95 12.61 1.22
C ASN A 48 9.90 12.80 0.04
N ILE A 49 9.58 12.26 -1.14
CA ILE A 49 10.41 12.40 -2.34
C ILE A 49 10.35 13.82 -2.90
N ALA A 50 9.18 14.47 -2.85
CA ALA A 50 8.99 15.81 -3.39
C ALA A 50 9.31 16.94 -2.38
N ALA A 51 9.73 16.60 -1.16
CA ALA A 51 9.97 17.60 -0.11
C ALA A 51 10.94 18.72 -0.55
N GLY A 52 10.54 19.97 -0.31
CA GLY A 52 11.34 21.14 -0.63
C GLY A 52 11.30 21.60 -2.10
N THR A 53 10.47 20.98 -2.93
CA THR A 53 10.13 21.45 -4.28
C THR A 53 8.74 22.11 -4.30
N ASP A 54 8.38 22.68 -5.44
CA ASP A 54 7.04 23.26 -5.65
C ASP A 54 6.03 22.21 -6.19
N THR A 55 6.40 20.91 -6.24
CA THR A 55 5.49 19.80 -6.62
C THR A 55 4.30 19.74 -5.68
N ARG A 56 3.09 19.78 -6.25
CA ARG A 56 1.83 19.65 -5.49
C ARG A 56 1.39 18.19 -5.45
N ILE A 57 0.99 17.73 -4.28
CA ILE A 57 0.50 16.36 -4.08
C ILE A 57 -0.86 16.40 -3.42
N ILE A 58 -1.83 15.69 -4.01
CA ILE A 58 -3.21 15.61 -3.52
C ILE A 58 -3.59 14.14 -3.40
N GLY A 59 -3.84 13.68 -2.17
CA GLY A 59 -4.49 12.39 -1.92
C GLY A 59 -5.94 12.42 -2.39
N VAL A 60 -6.49 11.33 -2.89
CA VAL A 60 -7.88 11.27 -3.34
C VAL A 60 -8.75 10.32 -2.52
N VAL A 61 -8.16 9.39 -1.78
CA VAL A 61 -8.88 8.52 -0.85
C VAL A 61 -8.84 9.15 0.54
N PRO A 62 -9.99 9.50 1.14
CA PRO A 62 -10.01 10.04 2.49
C PRO A 62 -9.55 9.01 3.53
N GLU A 63 -8.77 9.46 4.52
CA GLU A 63 -8.44 8.63 5.67
C GLU A 63 -9.72 8.22 6.44
N GLY A 64 -9.71 7.05 7.06
CA GLY A 64 -10.88 6.44 7.66
C GLY A 64 -11.85 5.80 6.66
N THR A 65 -11.45 5.69 5.39
CA THR A 65 -12.25 5.08 4.33
C THR A 65 -11.66 3.73 3.92
N ASN A 66 -12.50 2.72 3.75
CA ASN A 66 -12.06 1.44 3.18
C ASN A 66 -11.66 1.62 1.71
N SER A 67 -10.37 1.55 1.42
CA SER A 67 -9.81 1.76 0.08
C SER A 67 -10.31 0.74 -0.96
N HIS A 68 -10.61 -0.50 -0.53
CA HIS A 68 -11.10 -1.59 -1.40
C HIS A 68 -12.50 -1.36 -1.94
N THR A 69 -13.31 -0.57 -1.23
CA THR A 69 -14.71 -0.29 -1.60
C THR A 69 -14.95 1.18 -1.90
N TYR A 70 -13.88 1.97 -1.94
CA TYR A 70 -13.97 3.39 -2.21
C TYR A 70 -14.43 3.67 -3.63
N GLU A 71 -15.54 4.39 -3.75
CA GLU A 71 -16.08 4.90 -5.01
C GLU A 71 -15.79 6.40 -5.08
N PRO A 72 -14.87 6.86 -5.95
CA PRO A 72 -14.49 8.26 -5.99
C PRO A 72 -15.68 9.14 -6.40
N PRO A 73 -15.98 10.21 -5.63
CA PRO A 73 -17.03 11.14 -5.99
C PRO A 73 -16.65 11.94 -7.25
N PRO A 74 -17.62 12.53 -7.97
CA PRO A 74 -17.35 13.33 -9.18
C PRO A 74 -16.36 14.48 -8.98
N SER A 75 -16.17 14.98 -7.76
CA SER A 75 -15.17 16.01 -7.45
C SER A 75 -13.73 15.52 -7.66
N VAL A 76 -13.47 14.24 -7.47
CA VAL A 76 -12.15 13.64 -7.72
C VAL A 76 -11.80 13.68 -9.20
N ALA A 77 -12.79 13.59 -10.10
CA ALA A 77 -12.53 13.70 -11.54
C ALA A 77 -11.86 15.04 -11.92
N ALA A 78 -12.19 16.14 -11.25
CA ALA A 78 -11.53 17.42 -11.49
C ALA A 78 -10.06 17.43 -11.03
N THR A 79 -9.75 16.80 -9.91
CA THR A 79 -8.36 16.61 -9.44
C THR A 79 -7.58 15.77 -10.44
N LEU A 80 -8.15 14.66 -10.91
CA LEU A 80 -7.51 13.78 -11.89
C LEU A 80 -7.32 14.47 -13.24
N GLU A 81 -8.29 15.29 -13.71
CA GLU A 81 -8.16 16.08 -14.95
C GLU A 81 -6.97 17.04 -14.89
N GLU A 82 -6.69 17.64 -13.74
CA GLU A 82 -5.58 18.57 -13.54
C GLU A 82 -4.23 17.86 -13.30
N ALA A 83 -4.24 16.61 -12.85
CA ALA A 83 -3.03 15.88 -12.49
C ALA A 83 -2.12 15.62 -13.71
N ASP A 84 -0.83 15.71 -13.48
CA ASP A 84 0.22 15.35 -14.42
C ASP A 84 0.57 13.86 -14.31
N ILE A 85 0.62 13.36 -13.08
CA ILE A 85 0.86 11.95 -12.76
C ILE A 85 -0.16 11.53 -11.69
N VAL A 86 -0.72 10.36 -11.85
CA VAL A 86 -1.55 9.71 -10.83
C VAL A 86 -0.80 8.46 -10.34
N PHE A 87 -0.38 8.45 -9.08
CA PHE A 87 0.19 7.27 -8.45
C PHE A 87 -0.92 6.49 -7.74
N ILE A 88 -1.11 5.26 -8.15
CA ILE A 88 -2.00 4.30 -7.50
C ILE A 88 -1.20 3.07 -7.07
N ASN A 89 -1.74 2.30 -6.14
CA ASN A 89 -1.12 1.03 -5.81
C ASN A 89 -1.24 0.03 -6.99
N GLY A 90 -2.39 -0.05 -7.61
CA GLY A 90 -2.69 -1.09 -8.60
C GLY A 90 -3.02 -2.42 -7.92
N LEU A 91 -2.69 -3.55 -8.56
CA LEU A 91 -3.04 -4.89 -8.09
C LEU A 91 -4.55 -5.08 -7.86
N GLY A 92 -5.38 -4.24 -8.49
CA GLY A 92 -6.84 -4.24 -8.40
C GLY A 92 -7.41 -3.58 -7.14
N LEU A 93 -6.62 -2.82 -6.37
CA LEU A 93 -7.09 -2.11 -5.17
C LEU A 93 -8.07 -1.01 -5.55
N GLU A 94 -7.65 -0.09 -6.43
CA GLU A 94 -8.40 1.13 -6.72
C GLU A 94 -8.97 1.16 -8.16
N ASP A 95 -9.50 0.04 -8.63
CA ASP A 95 -10.07 -0.04 -10.00
C ASP A 95 -11.02 1.11 -10.34
N PRO A 96 -11.99 1.53 -9.46
CA PRO A 96 -12.87 2.67 -9.76
C PRO A 96 -12.12 3.99 -9.95
N THR A 97 -11.07 4.25 -9.15
CA THR A 97 -10.25 5.45 -9.28
C THR A 97 -9.40 5.39 -10.57
N ARG A 98 -8.88 4.22 -10.92
CA ARG A 98 -8.15 3.99 -12.17
C ARG A 98 -9.05 4.27 -13.39
N GLU A 99 -10.25 3.72 -13.41
CA GLU A 99 -11.23 3.95 -14.50
C GLU A 99 -11.63 5.43 -14.61
N LEU A 100 -11.79 6.11 -13.47
CA LEU A 100 -12.07 7.54 -13.44
C LEU A 100 -10.90 8.35 -14.00
N ALA A 101 -9.65 8.00 -13.65
CA ALA A 101 -8.44 8.62 -14.18
C ALA A 101 -8.35 8.44 -15.70
N ASP A 102 -8.49 7.21 -16.20
CA ASP A 102 -8.44 6.90 -17.64
C ASP A 102 -9.46 7.69 -18.47
N SER A 103 -10.60 8.03 -17.85
CA SER A 103 -11.68 8.77 -18.51
C SER A 103 -11.50 10.28 -18.49
N ASN A 104 -10.66 10.83 -17.58
CA ASN A 104 -10.60 12.26 -17.32
C ASN A 104 -9.20 12.87 -17.50
N LEU A 105 -8.13 12.08 -17.48
CA LEU A 105 -6.78 12.59 -17.64
C LEU A 105 -6.59 13.35 -18.95
N ARG A 106 -5.89 14.50 -18.87
CA ARG A 106 -5.53 15.27 -20.05
C ARG A 106 -4.42 14.60 -20.86
N GLU A 107 -4.28 14.98 -22.11
CA GLU A 107 -3.24 14.46 -22.99
C GLU A 107 -1.84 14.65 -22.37
N GLY A 108 -1.07 13.58 -22.36
CA GLY A 108 0.27 13.52 -21.80
C GLY A 108 0.34 13.24 -20.30
N SER A 109 -0.76 13.26 -19.56
CA SER A 109 -0.79 12.77 -18.17
C SER A 109 -0.74 11.25 -18.14
N VAL A 110 -0.24 10.68 -17.03
CA VAL A 110 -0.02 9.24 -16.91
C VAL A 110 -0.56 8.70 -15.58
N VAL A 111 -0.99 7.44 -15.58
CA VAL A 111 -1.21 6.67 -14.35
C VAL A 111 -0.03 5.72 -14.16
N CYS A 112 0.56 5.72 -12.97
CA CYS A 112 1.60 4.79 -12.55
C CYS A 112 1.04 3.87 -11.47
N GLU A 113 0.92 2.59 -11.77
CA GLU A 113 0.51 1.54 -10.84
C GLU A 113 1.74 0.99 -10.13
N LEU A 114 2.06 1.56 -8.98
CA LEU A 114 3.30 1.29 -8.25
C LEU A 114 3.47 -0.18 -7.89
N GLY A 115 2.47 -0.80 -7.25
CA GLY A 115 2.51 -2.20 -6.85
C GLY A 115 2.55 -3.16 -8.04
N THR A 116 1.78 -2.87 -9.09
CA THR A 116 1.80 -3.66 -10.34
C THR A 116 3.17 -3.56 -11.03
N ALA A 117 3.84 -2.41 -10.92
CA ALA A 117 5.14 -2.18 -11.57
C ALA A 117 6.30 -2.91 -10.87
N ILE A 118 6.26 -3.02 -9.54
CA ILE A 118 7.36 -3.65 -8.76
C ILE A 118 7.16 -5.14 -8.55
N LEU A 119 5.93 -5.67 -8.68
CA LEU A 119 5.59 -7.03 -8.31
C LEU A 119 5.14 -7.85 -9.52
N PRO A 120 5.98 -8.74 -10.05
CA PRO A 120 5.60 -9.62 -11.15
C PRO A 120 4.53 -10.64 -10.71
N GLU A 121 3.70 -11.09 -11.66
CA GLU A 121 2.55 -11.97 -11.36
C GLU A 121 2.90 -13.29 -10.66
N ASP A 122 4.10 -13.82 -10.88
CA ASP A 122 4.57 -15.05 -10.24
C ASP A 122 4.98 -14.84 -8.76
N GLU A 123 5.06 -13.59 -8.31
CA GLU A 123 5.29 -13.22 -6.92
C GLU A 123 4.02 -12.77 -6.18
N TRP A 124 2.89 -12.68 -6.87
CA TRP A 124 1.60 -12.30 -6.28
C TRP A 124 1.19 -13.28 -5.18
N ILE A 125 0.75 -12.71 -4.05
CA ILE A 125 0.21 -13.49 -2.94
C ILE A 125 -1.33 -13.46 -3.02
N TYR A 126 -1.90 -14.66 -2.97
CA TYR A 126 -3.33 -14.88 -2.80
C TYR A 126 -3.53 -15.52 -1.44
N ASP A 127 -4.46 -15.02 -0.66
CA ASP A 127 -4.68 -15.43 0.72
C ASP A 127 -6.15 -15.35 1.15
N PHE A 128 -6.41 -15.10 2.43
CA PHE A 128 -7.74 -15.25 3.03
C PHE A 128 -8.79 -14.32 2.43
N SER A 129 -8.51 -13.00 2.42
CA SER A 129 -9.43 -12.00 1.85
C SER A 129 -9.25 -11.83 0.34
N PHE A 130 -8.15 -12.35 -0.21
CA PHE A 130 -7.78 -12.26 -1.62
C PHE A 130 -7.57 -13.65 -2.24
N PRO A 131 -8.63 -14.48 -2.33
CA PRO A 131 -8.52 -15.82 -2.88
C PRO A 131 -8.22 -15.80 -4.38
N LYS A 132 -7.41 -16.76 -4.85
CA LYS A 132 -6.98 -16.82 -6.25
C LYS A 132 -8.13 -16.86 -7.25
N ASP A 133 -9.25 -17.48 -6.87
CA ASP A 133 -10.45 -17.54 -7.71
C ASP A 133 -11.12 -16.16 -7.88
N GLY A 134 -10.80 -15.20 -7.00
CA GLY A 134 -11.20 -13.79 -7.12
C GLY A 134 -10.42 -13.02 -8.18
N GLY A 135 -9.29 -13.55 -8.63
CA GLY A 135 -8.47 -12.98 -9.70
C GLY A 135 -7.60 -11.77 -9.30
N LYS A 136 -7.77 -11.23 -8.09
CA LYS A 136 -7.01 -10.09 -7.56
C LYS A 136 -6.11 -10.57 -6.42
N PRO A 137 -4.79 -10.28 -6.47
CA PRO A 137 -3.88 -10.63 -5.36
C PRO A 137 -4.09 -9.69 -4.17
N ASN A 138 -3.48 -10.02 -3.02
CA ASN A 138 -3.36 -9.10 -1.91
C ASN A 138 -2.60 -7.84 -2.37
N PRO A 139 -3.17 -6.63 -2.23
CA PRO A 139 -2.57 -5.42 -2.78
C PRO A 139 -1.60 -4.70 -1.82
N HIS A 140 -1.52 -5.08 -0.54
CA HIS A 140 -0.85 -4.31 0.52
C HIS A 140 0.67 -4.46 0.50
N VAL A 141 1.32 -4.05 -0.58
CA VAL A 141 2.78 -4.18 -0.75
C VAL A 141 3.55 -3.13 0.06
N TRP A 142 2.96 -1.97 0.35
CA TRP A 142 3.59 -0.90 1.11
C TRP A 142 3.83 -1.23 2.59
N THR A 143 3.19 -2.28 3.13
CA THR A 143 3.45 -2.77 4.49
C THR A 143 4.80 -3.48 4.63
N ASN A 144 5.47 -3.74 3.50
CA ASN A 144 6.82 -4.31 3.44
C ASN A 144 7.83 -3.21 3.08
N PRO A 145 8.76 -2.83 4.00
CA PRO A 145 9.67 -1.71 3.80
C PRO A 145 10.50 -1.74 2.52
N PRO A 146 11.15 -2.85 2.11
CA PRO A 146 11.82 -2.92 0.82
C PRO A 146 10.92 -2.55 -0.37
N MET A 147 9.67 -3.01 -0.40
CA MET A 147 8.73 -2.70 -1.49
C MET A 147 8.30 -1.23 -1.49
N ALA A 148 8.12 -0.63 -0.31
CA ALA A 148 7.90 0.81 -0.20
C ALA A 148 9.12 1.62 -0.68
N GLY A 149 10.33 1.11 -0.49
CA GLY A 149 11.55 1.66 -1.07
C GLY A 149 11.55 1.63 -2.61
N GLU A 150 10.99 0.57 -3.21
CA GLU A 150 10.81 0.49 -4.66
C GLU A 150 9.74 1.48 -5.16
N PHE A 151 8.65 1.70 -4.40
CA PHE A 151 7.69 2.78 -4.68
C PHE A 151 8.38 4.14 -4.72
N ALA A 152 9.20 4.44 -3.70
CA ALA A 152 9.94 5.67 -3.64
C ALA A 152 10.90 5.85 -4.84
N ALA A 153 11.50 4.77 -5.33
CA ALA A 153 12.35 4.80 -6.52
C ALA A 153 11.55 5.15 -7.80
N LEU A 154 10.38 4.52 -8.01
CA LEU A 154 9.51 4.81 -9.15
C LEU A 154 8.97 6.24 -9.09
N ILE A 155 8.58 6.71 -7.91
CA ILE A 155 8.11 8.09 -7.70
C ILE A 155 9.24 9.08 -8.02
N ARG A 156 10.46 8.88 -7.50
CA ARG A 156 11.64 9.70 -7.83
C ARG A 156 11.88 9.77 -9.33
N ASP A 157 11.87 8.64 -10.02
CA ASP A 157 12.14 8.57 -11.46
C ASP A 157 11.06 9.28 -12.27
N SER A 158 9.79 9.11 -11.87
CA SER A 158 8.65 9.78 -12.50
C SER A 158 8.68 11.29 -12.31
N LEU A 159 8.97 11.75 -11.08
CA LEU A 159 9.09 13.17 -10.76
C LEU A 159 10.29 13.80 -11.49
N SER A 160 11.45 13.13 -11.49
CA SER A 160 12.65 13.62 -12.18
C SER A 160 12.44 13.75 -13.71
N ALA A 161 11.61 12.90 -14.30
CA ALA A 161 11.28 12.99 -15.71
C ALA A 161 10.26 14.12 -16.00
N ALA A 162 9.30 14.33 -15.10
CA ALA A 162 8.27 15.36 -15.21
C ALA A 162 8.81 16.77 -14.89
N ASP A 163 9.75 16.85 -13.95
CA ASP A 163 10.41 18.07 -13.50
C ASP A 163 11.94 17.86 -13.41
N PRO A 164 12.65 17.98 -14.53
CA PRO A 164 14.10 17.81 -14.58
C PRO A 164 14.89 18.89 -13.81
N ASP A 165 14.30 20.03 -13.55
CA ASP A 165 14.96 21.13 -12.84
C ASP A 165 15.18 20.79 -11.36
N ASP A 166 14.29 20.02 -10.75
CA ASP A 166 14.36 19.54 -9.37
C ASP A 166 14.85 18.08 -9.23
N ALA A 167 15.34 17.46 -10.31
CA ALA A 167 15.77 16.05 -10.31
C ALA A 167 16.84 15.74 -9.27
N ASP A 168 17.77 16.65 -9.01
CA ASP A 168 18.80 16.49 -7.97
C ASP A 168 18.20 16.52 -6.56
N VAL A 169 17.11 17.28 -6.35
CA VAL A 169 16.38 17.33 -5.06
C VAL A 169 15.66 16.02 -4.82
N TYR A 170 14.91 15.53 -5.81
CA TYR A 170 14.23 14.21 -5.74
C TYR A 170 15.22 13.08 -5.45
N ALA A 171 16.38 13.08 -6.12
CA ALA A 171 17.43 12.09 -5.88
C ALA A 171 17.97 12.17 -4.45
N ALA A 172 18.27 13.36 -3.93
CA ALA A 172 18.77 13.53 -2.55
C ALA A 172 17.73 13.14 -1.50
N ASN A 173 16.46 13.46 -1.74
CA ASN A 173 15.36 13.08 -0.87
C ASN A 173 15.17 11.55 -0.86
N TYR A 174 15.23 10.90 -2.02
CA TYR A 174 15.19 9.45 -2.12
C TYR A 174 16.30 8.78 -1.31
N GLU A 175 17.55 9.23 -1.43
CA GLU A 175 18.67 8.69 -0.65
C GLU A 175 18.45 8.86 0.86
N SER A 176 17.87 9.99 1.27
CA SER A 176 17.53 10.25 2.67
C SER A 176 16.38 9.37 3.15
N PHE A 177 15.37 9.19 2.34
CA PHE A 177 14.20 8.36 2.65
C PHE A 177 14.56 6.88 2.72
N ILE A 178 15.28 6.36 1.72
CA ILE A 178 15.67 4.95 1.69
C ILE A 178 16.58 4.57 2.86
N ALA A 179 17.44 5.47 3.31
CA ALA A 179 18.24 5.23 4.52
C ALA A 179 17.37 5.04 5.78
N LYS A 180 16.22 5.73 5.88
CA LYS A 180 15.24 5.53 6.96
C LYS A 180 14.44 4.24 6.79
N VAL A 181 14.08 3.90 5.57
CA VAL A 181 13.42 2.61 5.21
C VAL A 181 14.33 1.44 5.60
N ASP A 182 15.62 1.49 5.24
CA ASP A 182 16.60 0.46 5.58
C ASP A 182 16.79 0.33 7.10
N ALA A 183 16.79 1.46 7.81
CA ALA A 183 16.89 1.45 9.28
C ALA A 183 15.63 0.83 9.93
N LEU A 184 14.45 1.10 9.39
CA LEU A 184 13.18 0.50 9.82
C LEU A 184 13.19 -1.02 9.58
N ASP A 185 13.58 -1.46 8.40
CA ASP A 185 13.68 -2.87 8.03
C ASP A 185 14.66 -3.64 8.96
N ALA A 186 15.84 -3.05 9.19
CA ALA A 186 16.82 -3.63 10.10
C ALA A 186 16.31 -3.71 11.55
N ALA A 187 15.62 -2.67 12.03
CA ALA A 187 15.06 -2.65 13.38
C ALA A 187 13.92 -3.67 13.53
N MET A 188 13.06 -3.83 12.51
CA MET A 188 12.01 -4.85 12.53
C MET A 188 12.58 -6.27 12.47
N THR A 189 13.63 -6.49 11.67
CA THR A 189 14.37 -7.76 11.66
C THR A 189 14.94 -8.07 13.04
N GLN A 190 15.55 -7.08 13.71
CA GLN A 190 16.06 -7.24 15.07
C GLN A 190 14.95 -7.53 16.07
N ALA A 191 13.84 -6.79 16.02
CA ALA A 191 12.69 -6.99 16.91
C ALA A 191 12.05 -8.37 16.69
N THR A 192 11.88 -8.81 15.44
CA THR A 192 11.40 -10.15 15.08
C THR A 192 12.28 -11.25 15.68
N ALA A 193 13.60 -11.06 15.72
CA ALA A 193 14.51 -12.05 16.31
C ALA A 193 14.33 -12.23 17.83
N THR A 194 13.64 -11.30 18.51
CA THR A 194 13.30 -11.42 19.94
C THR A 194 12.09 -12.32 20.22
N LEU A 195 11.31 -12.64 19.18
CA LEU A 195 10.18 -13.54 19.26
C LEU A 195 10.61 -14.97 18.93
N GLU A 196 10.11 -15.93 19.70
CA GLU A 196 10.23 -17.34 19.32
C GLU A 196 9.49 -17.60 17.99
N PRO A 197 9.93 -18.52 17.13
CA PRO A 197 9.28 -18.79 15.85
C PRO A 197 7.75 -19.01 15.93
N ALA A 198 7.29 -19.73 16.98
CA ALA A 198 5.87 -19.99 17.20
C ALA A 198 5.04 -18.74 17.62
N GLN A 199 5.71 -17.63 17.94
CA GLN A 199 5.05 -16.37 18.28
C GLN A 199 4.90 -15.43 17.08
N ARG A 200 5.57 -15.72 15.95
CA ARG A 200 5.56 -14.90 14.72
C ARG A 200 4.33 -15.25 13.87
N SER A 201 3.16 -15.15 14.49
CA SER A 201 1.88 -15.46 13.83
C SER A 201 0.91 -14.28 13.98
N LEU A 202 0.31 -13.90 12.86
CA LEU A 202 -0.69 -12.85 12.78
C LEU A 202 -2.07 -13.43 12.51
N LEU A 203 -3.04 -12.97 13.27
CA LEU A 203 -4.45 -13.02 12.96
C LEU A 203 -4.96 -11.58 13.03
N THR A 204 -5.37 -11.02 11.91
CA THR A 204 -5.76 -9.62 11.78
C THR A 204 -7.23 -9.51 11.36
N TYR A 205 -7.86 -8.38 11.60
CA TYR A 205 -9.17 -8.13 10.98
C TYR A 205 -9.00 -7.96 9.48
N HIS A 206 -8.20 -7.00 9.05
CA HIS A 206 -7.88 -6.74 7.66
C HIS A 206 -6.63 -7.51 7.22
N ASP A 207 -6.63 -8.01 5.98
CA ASP A 207 -5.58 -8.89 5.45
C ASP A 207 -4.47 -8.06 4.75
N ALA A 208 -3.78 -7.21 5.52
CA ALA A 208 -2.84 -6.25 4.97
C ALA A 208 -1.35 -6.65 5.07
N TYR A 209 -1.02 -7.78 5.70
CA TYR A 209 0.37 -8.06 6.09
C TYR A 209 1.01 -9.28 5.39
N ALA A 210 0.49 -9.69 4.23
CA ALA A 210 0.98 -10.87 3.52
C ALA A 210 2.45 -10.73 3.06
N TYR A 211 2.81 -9.61 2.44
CA TYR A 211 4.19 -9.35 1.96
C TYR A 211 5.15 -9.06 3.11
N PHE A 212 4.68 -8.34 4.15
CA PHE A 212 5.39 -8.19 5.41
C PHE A 212 5.73 -9.56 6.04
N ALA A 213 4.75 -10.43 6.18
CA ALA A 213 4.91 -11.75 6.79
C ALA A 213 5.91 -12.61 6.00
N LYS A 214 5.83 -12.60 4.67
CA LYS A 214 6.77 -13.29 3.78
C LYS A 214 8.20 -12.78 3.98
N HIS A 215 8.40 -11.48 4.12
CA HIS A 215 9.70 -10.86 4.28
C HIS A 215 10.37 -11.19 5.63
N TYR A 216 9.63 -11.03 6.72
CA TYR A 216 10.18 -11.26 8.07
C TYR A 216 10.05 -12.69 8.60
N GLY A 217 9.55 -13.62 7.80
CA GLY A 217 9.37 -15.02 8.19
C GLY A 217 8.28 -15.20 9.25
N TRP A 218 7.21 -14.40 9.15
CA TRP A 218 6.01 -14.56 9.95
C TRP A 218 4.96 -15.39 9.21
N THR A 219 3.92 -15.81 9.91
CA THR A 219 2.80 -16.56 9.34
C THR A 219 1.51 -15.78 9.57
N VAL A 220 0.82 -15.39 8.51
CA VAL A 220 -0.57 -14.97 8.59
C VAL A 220 -1.41 -16.25 8.70
N ILE A 221 -2.09 -16.42 9.82
CA ILE A 221 -2.90 -17.62 10.09
C ILE A 221 -4.36 -17.42 9.72
N GLY A 222 -4.78 -16.19 9.45
CA GLY A 222 -6.12 -15.83 9.03
C GLY A 222 -6.33 -14.35 8.98
N ALA A 223 -7.36 -13.95 8.25
CA ALA A 223 -7.97 -12.63 8.30
C ALA A 223 -9.46 -12.80 8.60
N ILE A 224 -10.04 -11.86 9.34
CA ILE A 224 -11.43 -11.95 9.80
C ILE A 224 -12.38 -11.39 8.76
N GLN A 225 -11.94 -10.36 8.06
CA GLN A 225 -12.70 -9.74 6.99
C GLN A 225 -12.82 -10.70 5.79
N PRO A 226 -14.06 -11.05 5.38
CA PRO A 226 -14.26 -11.88 4.20
C PRO A 226 -13.80 -11.20 2.91
N SER A 227 -13.62 -11.97 1.85
CA SER A 227 -13.29 -11.45 0.51
C SER A 227 -14.37 -10.53 -0.09
N SER A 228 -15.58 -10.51 0.50
CA SER A 228 -16.66 -9.57 0.16
C SER A 228 -16.52 -8.20 0.82
N PHE A 229 -15.59 -8.05 1.78
CA PHE A 229 -15.43 -6.87 2.65
C PHE A 229 -16.68 -6.52 3.48
N GLU A 230 -17.57 -7.49 3.68
CA GLU A 230 -18.74 -7.38 4.56
C GLU A 230 -18.43 -7.90 5.97
N GLU A 231 -19.32 -7.65 6.92
CA GLU A 231 -19.23 -8.21 8.26
C GLU A 231 -19.32 -9.75 8.22
N PRO A 232 -18.50 -10.49 9.00
CA PRO A 232 -18.53 -11.94 9.03
C PRO A 232 -19.86 -12.48 9.57
N THR A 233 -20.31 -13.58 9.00
CA THR A 233 -21.52 -14.27 9.47
C THR A 233 -21.26 -14.95 10.81
N PRO A 234 -22.31 -15.27 11.62
CA PRO A 234 -22.14 -15.98 12.88
C PRO A 234 -21.41 -17.34 12.76
N ARG A 235 -21.48 -17.98 11.60
CA ARG A 235 -20.76 -19.22 11.35
C ARG A 235 -19.28 -18.98 11.16
N GLU A 236 -18.91 -17.96 10.37
CA GLU A 236 -17.51 -17.55 10.19
C GLU A 236 -16.89 -17.13 11.51
N VAL A 237 -17.62 -16.41 12.35
CA VAL A 237 -17.18 -16.07 13.72
C VAL A 237 -16.88 -17.32 14.55
N ALA A 238 -17.77 -18.35 14.51
CA ALA A 238 -17.54 -19.59 15.24
C ALA A 238 -16.31 -20.34 14.72
N ASP A 239 -16.13 -20.40 13.39
CA ASP A 239 -14.96 -21.03 12.74
C ASP A 239 -13.66 -20.28 13.13
N LEU A 240 -13.70 -18.96 13.26
CA LEU A 240 -12.57 -18.13 13.71
C LEU A 240 -12.22 -18.36 15.19
N ILE A 241 -13.22 -18.51 16.07
CA ILE A 241 -13.01 -18.87 17.49
C ILE A 241 -12.25 -20.20 17.59
N GLU A 242 -12.70 -21.24 16.86
CA GLU A 242 -12.02 -22.54 16.84
C GLU A 242 -10.58 -22.41 16.29
N GLN A 243 -10.36 -21.56 15.28
CA GLN A 243 -9.04 -21.29 14.72
C GLN A 243 -8.12 -20.60 15.75
N VAL A 244 -8.60 -19.57 16.45
CA VAL A 244 -7.87 -18.87 17.51
C VAL A 244 -7.47 -19.85 18.61
N GLU A 245 -8.42 -20.64 19.12
CA GLU A 245 -8.17 -21.63 20.19
C GLU A 245 -7.13 -22.68 19.77
N SER A 246 -7.18 -23.14 18.51
CA SER A 246 -6.27 -24.18 18.00
C SER A 246 -4.90 -23.64 17.63
N SER A 247 -4.77 -22.37 17.27
CA SER A 247 -3.54 -21.75 16.77
C SER A 247 -2.54 -21.40 17.85
N GLY A 248 -3.00 -21.17 19.09
CA GLY A 248 -2.16 -20.73 20.19
C GLY A 248 -1.62 -19.31 20.03
N VAL A 249 -2.24 -18.47 19.21
CA VAL A 249 -1.85 -17.05 19.05
C VAL A 249 -1.99 -16.32 20.37
N ARG A 250 -1.14 -15.31 20.60
CA ARG A 250 -1.14 -14.50 21.83
C ARG A 250 -1.98 -13.24 21.72
N ALA A 251 -2.17 -12.74 20.51
CA ALA A 251 -2.95 -11.57 20.23
C ALA A 251 -3.69 -11.72 18.90
N ILE A 252 -4.84 -11.07 18.80
CA ILE A 252 -5.59 -10.80 17.59
C ILE A 252 -5.62 -9.30 17.37
N PHE A 253 -5.52 -8.88 16.11
CA PHE A 253 -5.34 -7.47 15.78
C PHE A 253 -6.53 -6.94 15.00
N GLY A 254 -7.12 -5.86 15.47
CA GLY A 254 -8.13 -5.07 14.78
C GLY A 254 -7.49 -4.00 13.90
N SER A 255 -8.32 -3.27 13.18
CA SER A 255 -7.96 -2.13 12.36
C SER A 255 -8.78 -0.91 12.80
N GLU A 256 -8.19 0.28 12.71
CA GLU A 256 -8.86 1.54 13.06
C GLU A 256 -10.02 1.87 12.12
N VAL A 257 -9.90 1.47 10.85
CA VAL A 257 -10.94 1.68 9.83
C VAL A 257 -12.14 0.74 10.06
N PHE A 258 -11.88 -0.41 10.68
CA PHE A 258 -12.87 -1.47 10.89
C PHE A 258 -13.00 -1.84 12.38
N PRO A 259 -13.48 -0.94 13.26
CA PRO A 259 -13.69 -1.29 14.65
C PRO A 259 -14.70 -2.45 14.73
N SER A 260 -14.26 -3.60 15.24
CA SER A 260 -15.02 -4.84 15.18
C SER A 260 -15.42 -5.35 16.56
N THR A 261 -16.71 -5.27 16.89
CA THR A 261 -17.28 -5.93 18.08
C THR A 261 -17.13 -7.46 18.02
N VAL A 262 -16.97 -8.02 16.82
CA VAL A 262 -16.71 -9.45 16.61
C VAL A 262 -15.33 -9.83 17.16
N LEU A 263 -14.31 -9.02 16.92
CA LEU A 263 -12.97 -9.26 17.46
C LEU A 263 -12.91 -9.15 18.98
N GLU A 264 -13.61 -8.19 19.56
CA GLU A 264 -13.75 -8.06 21.01
C GLU A 264 -14.40 -9.33 21.59
N GLN A 265 -15.48 -9.82 20.96
CA GLN A 265 -16.13 -11.06 21.35
C GLN A 265 -15.20 -12.28 21.22
N ILE A 266 -14.46 -12.42 20.13
CA ILE A 266 -13.48 -13.51 19.95
C ILE A 266 -12.41 -13.46 21.05
N GLY A 267 -11.89 -12.28 21.36
CA GLY A 267 -10.93 -12.08 22.44
C GLY A 267 -11.49 -12.50 23.81
N ASP A 268 -12.72 -12.10 24.12
CA ASP A 268 -13.40 -12.44 25.37
C ASP A 268 -13.67 -13.96 25.50
N GLU A 269 -14.12 -14.62 24.44
CA GLU A 269 -14.43 -16.04 24.45
C GLU A 269 -13.18 -16.93 24.51
N THR A 270 -12.09 -16.53 23.81
CA THR A 270 -10.85 -17.31 23.76
C THR A 270 -9.85 -16.95 24.84
N GLY A 271 -9.99 -15.80 25.49
CA GLY A 271 -9.04 -15.23 26.43
C GLY A 271 -7.75 -14.71 25.76
N VAL A 272 -7.72 -14.58 24.44
CA VAL A 272 -6.62 -14.02 23.68
C VAL A 272 -6.67 -12.49 23.72
N ARG A 273 -5.51 -11.83 23.82
CA ARG A 273 -5.44 -10.38 23.85
C ARG A 273 -5.95 -9.79 22.53
N TYR A 274 -6.96 -8.93 22.62
CA TYR A 274 -7.40 -8.10 21.51
C TYR A 274 -6.65 -6.76 21.47
N VAL A 275 -6.17 -6.36 20.29
CA VAL A 275 -5.43 -5.13 20.01
C VAL A 275 -6.06 -4.48 18.79
N ASP A 276 -6.79 -3.37 18.95
CA ASP A 276 -7.67 -2.75 17.95
C ASP A 276 -7.09 -1.47 17.33
N VAL A 277 -5.78 -1.40 17.19
CA VAL A 277 -5.12 -0.15 16.81
C VAL A 277 -4.18 -0.26 15.62
N LEU A 278 -4.11 -1.44 14.96
CA LEU A 278 -3.30 -1.51 13.74
C LEU A 278 -3.91 -0.64 12.64
N ARG A 279 -3.03 -0.12 11.82
CA ARG A 279 -3.34 0.72 10.68
C ARG A 279 -2.78 0.11 9.41
N ASP A 280 -3.43 0.31 8.30
CA ASP A 280 -2.96 -0.22 7.01
C ASP A 280 -3.05 0.84 5.91
N ASP A 281 -4.18 1.50 5.78
CA ASP A 281 -4.43 2.53 4.77
C ASP A 281 -4.30 3.96 5.31
N ASP A 282 -4.38 4.13 6.63
CA ASP A 282 -4.36 5.43 7.29
C ASP A 282 -3.05 5.72 8.02
N LEU A 283 -2.64 6.99 8.05
CA LEU A 283 -1.46 7.40 8.81
C LEU A 283 -1.79 7.60 10.30
N VAL A 284 -0.76 7.66 11.14
CA VAL A 284 -0.91 7.85 12.59
C VAL A 284 -1.18 9.33 12.90
N GLY A 285 -2.14 9.62 13.75
CA GLY A 285 -2.48 11.00 14.15
C GLY A 285 -3.27 11.75 13.09
N ALA A 286 -2.98 13.02 12.91
CA ALA A 286 -3.64 13.90 11.95
C ALA A 286 -2.61 14.63 11.07
N PRO A 287 -2.99 15.13 9.89
CA PRO A 287 -2.10 15.92 9.04
C PRO A 287 -1.38 17.02 9.82
N GLY A 288 -0.05 17.03 9.74
CA GLY A 288 0.83 17.95 10.47
C GLY A 288 1.36 17.43 11.80
N ASP A 289 0.91 16.28 12.30
CA ASP A 289 1.55 15.61 13.44
C ASP A 289 2.89 14.98 13.00
N PRO A 290 3.93 14.97 13.86
CA PRO A 290 5.25 14.44 13.49
C PRO A 290 5.27 12.96 13.09
N GLU A 291 4.27 12.20 13.47
CA GLU A 291 4.13 10.77 13.17
C GLU A 291 3.14 10.49 12.03
N HIS A 292 2.51 11.54 11.47
CA HIS A 292 1.59 11.41 10.34
C HIS A 292 2.40 11.21 9.05
N SER A 293 2.99 10.03 8.93
CA SER A 293 3.85 9.64 7.81
C SER A 293 3.84 8.12 7.64
N TRP A 294 4.25 7.64 6.46
CA TRP A 294 4.44 6.21 6.22
C TRP A 294 5.45 5.58 7.20
N LEU A 295 6.56 6.28 7.50
CA LEU A 295 7.54 5.81 8.49
C LEU A 295 6.92 5.72 9.89
N GLY A 296 6.11 6.71 10.27
CA GLY A 296 5.37 6.73 11.53
C GLY A 296 4.38 5.59 11.63
N LEU A 297 3.60 5.35 10.55
CA LEU A 297 2.66 4.25 10.43
C LEU A 297 3.36 2.90 10.64
N MET A 298 4.39 2.60 9.87
CA MET A 298 5.11 1.32 9.96
C MET A 298 5.75 1.12 11.33
N ARG A 299 6.39 2.15 11.90
CA ARG A 299 6.93 2.05 13.27
C ARG A 299 5.84 1.76 14.30
N PHE A 300 4.70 2.43 14.20
CA PHE A 300 3.57 2.25 15.12
C PHE A 300 3.06 0.82 15.09
N ASP A 301 2.80 0.29 13.91
CA ASP A 301 2.29 -1.08 13.74
C ASP A 301 3.30 -2.13 14.19
N TYR A 302 4.56 -1.98 13.80
CA TYR A 302 5.59 -2.95 14.15
C TYR A 302 5.86 -2.97 15.66
N VAL A 303 5.89 -1.81 16.32
CA VAL A 303 5.97 -1.73 17.78
C VAL A 303 4.76 -2.44 18.42
N THR A 304 3.57 -2.15 17.92
CA THR A 304 2.31 -2.74 18.42
C THR A 304 2.31 -4.26 18.30
N MET A 305 2.66 -4.80 17.14
CA MET A 305 2.73 -6.24 16.90
C MET A 305 3.77 -6.92 17.79
N ILE A 306 5.00 -6.39 17.83
CA ILE A 306 6.10 -6.98 18.60
C ILE A 306 5.75 -7.02 20.10
N GLU A 307 5.25 -5.92 20.66
CA GLU A 307 4.91 -5.86 22.10
C GLU A 307 3.70 -6.71 22.45
N ALA A 308 2.69 -6.77 21.59
CA ALA A 308 1.52 -7.62 21.81
C ALA A 308 1.90 -9.11 21.85
N LEU A 309 2.87 -9.51 21.03
CA LEU A 309 3.36 -10.89 20.97
C LEU A 309 4.44 -11.20 22.00
N GLY A 310 4.89 -10.19 22.77
CA GLY A 310 5.84 -10.36 23.89
C GLY A 310 7.31 -10.25 23.48
N GLY A 311 7.59 -9.61 22.36
CA GLY A 311 8.94 -9.29 21.88
C GLY A 311 9.46 -7.96 22.43
N ASP A 312 10.70 -7.62 22.06
CA ASP A 312 11.36 -6.36 22.41
C ASP A 312 11.34 -5.40 21.21
N ALA A 313 10.55 -4.33 21.32
CA ALA A 313 10.42 -3.27 20.32
C ALA A 313 11.38 -2.09 20.52
N SER A 314 12.39 -2.19 21.40
CA SER A 314 13.26 -1.07 21.75
C SER A 314 13.99 -0.48 20.54
N ALA A 315 14.42 -1.33 19.59
CA ALA A 315 15.09 -0.87 18.37
C ALA A 315 14.16 -0.04 17.49
N LEU A 316 12.90 -0.47 17.32
CA LEU A 316 11.87 0.25 16.58
C LEU A 316 11.53 1.60 17.23
N LYS A 317 11.37 1.62 18.55
CA LYS A 317 11.06 2.85 19.31
C LYS A 317 12.17 3.90 19.25
N ALA A 318 13.40 3.48 19.01
CA ALA A 318 14.55 4.37 18.91
C ALA A 318 14.71 5.01 17.52
N LEU A 319 13.93 4.61 16.53
CA LEU A 319 14.03 5.13 15.15
C LEU A 319 13.56 6.59 15.06
N ASP A 320 14.27 7.34 14.24
CA ASP A 320 13.79 8.62 13.72
C ASP A 320 12.85 8.35 12.53
N VAL A 321 11.58 8.66 12.73
CA VAL A 321 10.52 8.52 11.71
C VAL A 321 10.05 9.86 11.15
N SER A 322 10.81 10.95 11.41
CA SER A 322 10.52 12.23 10.80
C SER A 322 10.62 12.14 9.28
N ASP A 323 9.82 12.93 8.59
CA ASP A 323 9.91 13.07 7.14
C ASP A 323 11.28 13.64 6.71
N VAL A 324 11.62 13.49 5.43
CA VAL A 324 12.84 14.03 4.82
C VAL A 324 12.83 15.57 4.86
N GLY A 325 11.65 16.16 4.72
CA GLY A 325 11.42 17.59 4.81
C GLY A 325 9.95 17.89 5.19
N PRO A 326 9.50 19.15 5.14
CA PRO A 326 8.11 19.49 5.43
C PRO A 326 7.17 18.76 4.48
N ASP A 327 6.19 18.05 5.03
CA ASP A 327 5.09 17.50 4.26
C ASP A 327 4.11 18.61 3.90
N THR A 328 3.89 18.81 2.60
CA THR A 328 2.96 19.80 2.03
C THR A 328 1.84 19.14 1.23
N ALA A 329 1.72 17.80 1.30
CA ALA A 329 0.66 17.08 0.63
C ALA A 329 -0.72 17.39 1.26
N GLU A 330 -1.75 17.32 0.44
CA GLU A 330 -3.13 17.44 0.87
C GLU A 330 -3.71 16.05 1.13
N TYR A 331 -4.10 15.79 2.39
CA TYR A 331 -4.77 14.55 2.79
C TYR A 331 -6.26 14.83 2.95
N PRO A 332 -7.15 14.21 2.16
CA PRO A 332 -8.58 14.35 2.35
C PRO A 332 -9.02 13.64 3.66
N GLN A 333 -10.05 14.20 4.31
CA GLN A 333 -10.59 13.72 5.57
C GLN A 333 -12.06 13.31 5.44
#